data_47bd945d58e5f36c4f97207d58d4b4ae
#
_entry.id   47bd945d58e5f36c4f97207d58d4b4ae
#
_cell.length_a   1.000
_cell.length_b   1.000
_cell.length_c   1.000
_cell.angle_alpha   90.00
_cell.angle_beta   90.00
_cell.angle_gamma   90.00
#
_symmetry.space_group_name_H-M   'P 1'
#
loop_
_entity.id
_entity.type
_entity.pdbx_description
1 polymer ?
#
loop_
_entity_poly.entity_id
_entity_poly.type
_entity_poly.pdbx_seq_one_letter_code
_entity_poly.pdbx_strand_id
1 'polypeptide(L)'
;EKRGTIDLRAGDQGFLNRYFPEIYTLHNELNDSAGARIEHDIIKLTFRYALKRDTPFYYVELVFSADSKRPLFFRIKAKKEAVGIIDEIEKKYGKPREIVETGGNTNALSWQKENDLFVVFKRRDRFDDPEFLFMIYFSQNIRALVAAETQQRAQRDSARKKAGQIAF
;
A
#
# COMPACT_ATOMS: atom_id res chain seq x y z
N GLU A 1 6.52 14.05 -4.97
CA GLU A 1 7.80 13.68 -4.34
C GLU A 1 8.49 12.62 -5.17
N LYS A 2 9.81 12.74 -5.33
CA LYS A 2 10.62 11.79 -6.11
C LYS A 2 11.37 10.76 -5.24
N ARG A 3 11.35 10.91 -3.94
CA ARG A 3 11.85 9.93 -2.97
C ARG A 3 10.96 9.94 -1.74
N GLY A 4 10.78 8.82 -1.15
CA GLY A 4 9.96 8.70 0.04
C GLY A 4 9.90 7.31 0.61
N THR A 5 9.32 7.21 1.79
CA THR A 5 9.06 5.93 2.45
C THR A 5 7.77 5.30 1.92
N ILE A 6 7.72 3.99 1.95
CA ILE A 6 6.55 3.21 1.54
C ILE A 6 5.99 2.50 2.77
N ASP A 7 4.76 2.85 3.15
CA ASP A 7 4.03 2.18 4.23
C ASP A 7 2.80 1.47 3.65
N LEU A 8 2.87 0.15 3.56
CA LEU A 8 1.78 -0.68 3.03
C LEU A 8 0.70 -0.99 4.06
N ARG A 9 0.92 -0.65 5.32
CA ARG A 9 -0.04 -0.95 6.39
C ARG A 9 -1.32 -0.13 6.24
N ALA A 10 -2.41 -0.77 6.56
CA ALA A 10 -3.72 -0.13 6.61
C ALA A 10 -4.50 -0.68 7.79
N GLY A 11 -5.17 0.21 8.52
CA GLY A 11 -5.96 -0.17 9.66
C GLY A 11 -5.14 -0.53 10.89
N ASP A 12 -5.56 -1.55 11.59
CA ASP A 12 -4.85 -2.11 12.74
C ASP A 12 -3.50 -2.68 12.34
N GLN A 13 -2.48 -2.47 13.16
CA GLN A 13 -1.10 -2.88 12.88
C GLN A 13 -0.95 -4.39 12.61
N GLY A 14 -1.78 -5.22 13.22
CA GLY A 14 -1.75 -6.67 13.03
C GLY A 14 -2.55 -7.20 11.85
N PHE A 15 -3.32 -6.35 11.16
CA PHE A 15 -4.25 -6.80 10.13
C PHE A 15 -3.55 -7.49 8.96
N LEU A 16 -2.54 -6.85 8.37
CA LEU A 16 -1.81 -7.43 7.24
C LEU A 16 -1.12 -8.75 7.61
N ASN A 17 -0.51 -8.80 8.78
CA ASN A 17 0.17 -10.01 9.25
C ASN A 17 -0.80 -11.19 9.38
N ARG A 18 -2.01 -10.94 9.87
CA ARG A 18 -3.01 -11.99 10.07
C ARG A 18 -3.67 -12.47 8.78
N TYR A 19 -4.02 -11.54 7.89
CA TYR A 19 -4.86 -11.84 6.73
C TYR A 19 -4.14 -11.81 5.39
N PHE A 20 -3.07 -11.04 5.28
CA PHE A 20 -2.28 -10.89 4.06
C PHE A 20 -0.78 -10.91 4.37
N PRO A 21 -0.25 -12.05 4.83
CA PRO A 21 1.14 -12.16 5.26
C PRO A 21 2.15 -11.85 4.16
N GLU A 22 1.82 -12.07 2.90
CA GLU A 22 2.69 -11.70 1.78
C GLU A 22 2.90 -10.18 1.66
N ILE A 23 1.83 -9.41 1.85
CA ILE A 23 1.91 -7.94 1.86
C ILE A 23 2.69 -7.45 3.08
N TYR A 24 2.49 -8.07 4.23
CA TYR A 24 3.23 -7.77 5.43
C TYR A 24 4.74 -8.03 5.27
N THR A 25 5.11 -9.13 4.63
CA THR A 25 6.50 -9.44 4.30
C THR A 25 7.10 -8.38 3.38
N LEU A 26 6.38 -7.98 2.33
CA LEU A 26 6.82 -6.89 1.44
C LEU A 26 6.98 -5.57 2.19
N HIS A 27 6.06 -5.26 3.09
CA HIS A 27 6.19 -4.06 3.93
C HIS A 27 7.47 -4.08 4.76
N ASN A 28 7.80 -5.22 5.37
CA ASN A 28 9.02 -5.38 6.16
C ASN A 28 10.29 -5.31 5.31
N GLU A 29 10.26 -5.81 4.08
CA GLU A 29 11.38 -5.69 3.14
C GLU A 29 11.61 -4.23 2.68
N LEU A 30 10.56 -3.44 2.59
CA LEU A 30 10.60 -2.01 2.24
C LEU A 30 11.01 -1.12 3.43
N ASN A 31 11.00 -1.64 4.64
CA ASN A 31 11.30 -0.89 5.85
C ASN A 31 12.35 -1.63 6.70
N ASP A 32 13.24 -0.88 7.31
CA ASP A 32 14.22 -1.47 8.19
C ASP A 32 13.58 -1.92 9.50
N SER A 33 13.81 -3.17 9.90
CA SER A 33 13.36 -3.74 11.18
C SER A 33 13.92 -2.99 12.41
N ALA A 34 15.04 -2.30 12.27
CA ALA A 34 15.65 -1.46 13.32
C ALA A 34 15.01 -0.07 13.44
N GLY A 35 13.96 0.22 12.66
CA GLY A 35 13.23 1.49 12.72
C GLY A 35 13.85 2.63 11.93
N ALA A 36 14.94 2.41 11.22
CA ALA A 36 15.48 3.40 10.29
C ALA A 36 14.55 3.56 9.08
N ARG A 37 14.31 4.81 8.68
CA ARG A 37 13.52 5.09 7.49
C ARG A 37 14.34 4.78 6.24
N ILE A 38 13.83 3.88 5.40
CA ILE A 38 14.40 3.62 4.09
C ILE A 38 13.62 4.42 3.07
N GLU A 39 14.31 5.28 2.31
CA GLU A 39 13.73 6.01 1.20
C GLU A 39 13.90 5.24 -0.10
N HIS A 40 12.84 5.27 -0.90
CA HIS A 40 12.77 4.62 -2.20
C HIS A 40 12.61 5.66 -3.31
N ASP A 41 13.06 5.34 -4.51
CA ASP A 41 12.82 6.16 -5.69
C ASP A 41 11.40 5.92 -6.20
N ILE A 42 10.49 6.77 -5.76
CA ILE A 42 9.06 6.69 -6.04
C ILE A 42 8.50 8.03 -6.48
N ILE A 43 7.38 7.96 -7.18
CA ILE A 43 6.53 9.12 -7.47
C ILE A 43 5.28 8.96 -6.61
N LYS A 44 5.07 9.90 -5.71
CA LYS A 44 3.89 9.95 -4.86
C LYS A 44 3.02 11.14 -5.25
N LEU A 45 1.81 10.86 -5.68
CA LEU A 45 0.79 11.85 -5.98
C LEU A 45 -0.25 11.82 -4.86
N THR A 46 -0.51 13.00 -4.30
CA THR A 46 -1.45 13.16 -3.19
C THR A 46 -2.49 14.21 -3.54
N PHE A 47 -3.75 13.85 -3.41
CA PHE A 47 -4.89 14.73 -3.64
C PHE A 47 -5.74 14.79 -2.39
N ARG A 48 -6.04 16.01 -1.92
CA ARG A 48 -6.88 16.25 -0.74
C ARG A 48 -8.17 16.92 -1.15
N TYR A 49 -9.28 16.28 -0.86
CA TYR A 49 -10.61 16.73 -1.23
C TYR A 49 -11.51 17.03 -0.03
N ALA A 50 -10.94 17.14 1.17
CA ALA A 50 -11.71 17.27 2.41
C ALA A 50 -12.69 18.45 2.41
N LEU A 51 -12.36 19.53 1.70
CA LEU A 51 -13.20 20.75 1.60
C LEU A 51 -14.14 20.74 0.41
N LYS A 52 -14.04 19.76 -0.51
CA LYS A 52 -14.93 19.66 -1.68
C LYS A 52 -16.14 18.81 -1.34
N ARG A 53 -17.33 19.39 -1.41
CA ARG A 53 -18.60 18.71 -1.12
C ARG A 53 -19.06 17.74 -2.22
N ASP A 54 -18.59 17.94 -3.45
CA ASP A 54 -19.08 17.23 -4.64
C ASP A 54 -18.33 15.93 -4.96
N THR A 55 -17.37 15.54 -4.11
CA THR A 55 -16.61 14.31 -4.31
C THR A 55 -16.81 13.35 -3.15
N PRO A 56 -16.91 12.02 -3.42
CA PRO A 56 -16.98 11.00 -2.39
C PRO A 56 -15.65 10.77 -1.67
N PHE A 57 -14.58 11.45 -2.07
CA PHE A 57 -13.25 11.23 -1.53
C PHE A 57 -12.84 12.30 -0.53
N TYR A 58 -12.09 11.89 0.50
CA TYR A 58 -11.34 12.78 1.37
C TYR A 58 -9.90 12.94 0.91
N TYR A 59 -9.29 11.83 0.50
CA TYR A 59 -7.86 11.73 0.25
C TYR A 59 -7.56 10.63 -0.73
N VAL A 60 -6.68 10.92 -1.68
CA VAL A 60 -6.18 9.96 -2.65
C VAL A 60 -4.66 10.02 -2.65
N GLU A 61 -4.01 8.89 -2.47
CA GLU A 61 -2.56 8.73 -2.58
C GLU A 61 -2.26 7.65 -3.60
N LEU A 62 -1.49 8.00 -4.62
CA LEU A 62 -1.06 7.10 -5.68
C LEU A 62 0.47 7.02 -5.65
N VAL A 63 1.01 5.83 -5.54
CA VAL A 63 2.45 5.60 -5.46
C VAL A 63 2.90 4.72 -6.62
N PHE A 64 3.89 5.23 -7.36
CA PHE A 64 4.48 4.58 -8.53
C PHE A 64 5.98 4.41 -8.34
N SER A 65 6.56 3.41 -8.96
CA SER A 65 8.01 3.33 -9.12
C SER A 65 8.50 4.50 -9.97
N ALA A 66 9.52 5.21 -9.54
CA ALA A 66 10.08 6.33 -10.31
C ALA A 66 10.74 5.87 -11.60
N ASP A 67 11.37 4.71 -11.57
CA ASP A 67 12.09 4.14 -12.72
C ASP A 67 11.12 3.51 -13.73
N SER A 68 10.34 2.52 -13.33
CA SER A 68 9.46 1.79 -14.23
C SER A 68 8.13 2.51 -14.52
N LYS A 69 7.76 3.53 -13.74
CA LYS A 69 6.45 4.21 -13.77
C LYS A 69 5.25 3.29 -13.47
N ARG A 70 5.50 2.08 -12.99
CA ARG A 70 4.44 1.13 -12.65
C ARG A 70 3.83 1.46 -11.28
N PRO A 71 2.53 1.27 -11.10
CA PRO A 71 1.89 1.50 -9.82
C PRO A 71 2.38 0.49 -8.77
N LEU A 72 2.58 0.97 -7.55
CA LEU A 72 2.98 0.13 -6.41
C LEU A 72 1.81 -0.09 -5.47
N PHE A 73 1.19 1.00 -5.02
CA PHE A 73 -0.05 0.92 -4.26
C PHE A 73 -0.83 2.23 -4.33
N PHE A 74 -2.13 2.12 -4.10
CA PHE A 74 -3.04 3.24 -4.00
C PHE A 74 -3.76 3.19 -2.66
N ARG A 75 -3.90 4.35 -2.04
CA ARG A 75 -4.66 4.54 -0.80
C ARG A 75 -5.70 5.62 -1.02
N ILE A 76 -6.97 5.28 -0.84
CA ILE A 76 -8.08 6.20 -1.07
C ILE A 76 -8.98 6.19 0.16
N LYS A 77 -9.07 7.32 0.84
CA LYS A 77 -10.00 7.52 1.94
C LYS A 77 -11.28 8.15 1.40
N ALA A 78 -12.42 7.51 1.66
CA ALA A 78 -13.68 7.89 1.06
C ALA A 78 -14.80 8.06 2.11
N LYS A 79 -15.76 8.88 1.74
CA LYS A 79 -16.96 9.19 2.53
C LYS A 79 -18.01 8.07 2.36
N LYS A 80 -19.08 8.15 3.15
CA LYS A 80 -20.22 7.22 3.10
C LYS A 80 -20.85 7.09 1.70
N GLU A 81 -20.80 8.14 0.89
CA GLU A 81 -21.33 8.15 -0.48
C GLU A 81 -20.58 7.18 -1.42
N ALA A 82 -19.38 6.75 -1.03
CA ALA A 82 -18.59 5.79 -1.80
C ALA A 82 -19.13 4.36 -1.75
N VAL A 83 -20.18 4.08 -0.99
CA VAL A 83 -20.81 2.75 -0.93
C VAL A 83 -21.21 2.23 -2.31
N GLY A 84 -21.67 3.09 -3.20
CA GLY A 84 -21.99 2.74 -4.58
C GLY A 84 -20.80 2.26 -5.39
N ILE A 85 -19.61 2.75 -5.08
CA ILE A 85 -18.36 2.29 -5.71
C ILE A 85 -18.07 0.83 -5.34
N ILE A 86 -18.32 0.45 -4.10
CA ILE A 86 -18.16 -0.94 -3.63
C ILE A 86 -19.08 -1.87 -4.40
N ASP A 87 -20.34 -1.47 -4.62
CA ASP A 87 -21.31 -2.25 -5.40
C ASP A 87 -20.84 -2.45 -6.86
N GLU A 88 -20.29 -1.41 -7.47
CA GLU A 88 -19.74 -1.50 -8.83
C GLU A 88 -18.50 -2.41 -8.90
N ILE A 89 -17.64 -2.39 -7.88
CA ILE A 89 -16.49 -3.28 -7.78
C ILE A 89 -16.97 -4.73 -7.67
N GLU A 90 -17.97 -5.00 -6.84
CA GLU A 90 -18.54 -6.34 -6.68
C GLU A 90 -19.17 -6.85 -7.99
N LYS A 91 -19.87 -6.01 -8.71
CA LYS A 91 -20.42 -6.36 -10.05
C LYS A 91 -19.32 -6.71 -11.05
N LYS A 92 -18.19 -6.01 -11.01
CA LYS A 92 -17.09 -6.19 -11.94
C LYS A 92 -16.20 -7.39 -11.60
N TYR A 93 -15.89 -7.59 -10.33
CA TYR A 93 -14.90 -8.57 -9.86
C TYR A 93 -15.50 -9.75 -9.09
N GLY A 94 -16.82 -9.76 -8.85
CA GLY A 94 -17.51 -10.81 -8.12
C GLY A 94 -17.56 -10.55 -6.62
N LYS A 95 -18.04 -11.55 -5.89
CA LYS A 95 -18.17 -11.45 -4.43
C LYS A 95 -16.80 -11.34 -3.76
N PRO A 96 -16.63 -10.40 -2.81
CA PRO A 96 -15.40 -10.29 -2.04
C PRO A 96 -15.28 -11.38 -0.98
N ARG A 97 -14.05 -11.59 -0.51
CA ARG A 97 -13.81 -12.24 0.77
C ARG A 97 -14.14 -11.24 1.87
N GLU A 98 -15.03 -11.60 2.78
CA GLU A 98 -15.34 -10.80 3.95
C GLU A 98 -14.43 -11.15 5.11
N ILE A 99 -13.88 -10.14 5.76
CA ILE A 99 -13.04 -10.27 6.94
C ILE A 99 -13.70 -9.48 8.07
N VAL A 100 -14.12 -10.19 9.11
CA VAL A 100 -14.70 -9.62 10.33
C VAL A 100 -13.81 -9.99 11.50
N GLU A 101 -13.19 -9.02 12.13
CA GLU A 101 -12.40 -9.28 13.32
C GLU A 101 -13.28 -9.36 14.56
N THR A 102 -13.19 -10.47 15.26
CA THR A 102 -13.87 -10.69 16.54
C THR A 102 -13.23 -9.80 17.62
N GLY A 103 -14.00 -8.92 18.23
CA GLY A 103 -13.50 -7.99 19.24
C GLY A 103 -12.79 -6.75 18.72
N GLY A 104 -12.65 -6.61 17.39
CA GLY A 104 -12.15 -5.43 16.71
C GLY A 104 -13.25 -4.71 15.93
N ASN A 105 -13.04 -3.43 15.65
CA ASN A 105 -13.96 -2.62 14.84
C ASN A 105 -13.63 -2.66 13.36
N THR A 106 -12.80 -3.61 12.92
CA THR A 106 -12.32 -3.66 11.55
C THR A 106 -13.09 -4.70 10.75
N ASN A 107 -13.87 -4.23 9.79
CA ASN A 107 -14.48 -5.03 8.76
C ASN A 107 -13.82 -4.70 7.43
N ALA A 108 -13.47 -5.72 6.66
CA ALA A 108 -12.84 -5.53 5.37
C ALA A 108 -13.44 -6.45 4.31
N LEU A 109 -13.42 -5.96 3.07
CA LEU A 109 -13.72 -6.73 1.88
C LEU A 109 -12.45 -6.83 1.04
N SER A 110 -12.16 -8.01 0.50
CA SER A 110 -10.99 -8.17 -0.36
C SER A 110 -11.31 -8.91 -1.64
N TRP A 111 -10.64 -8.48 -2.70
CA TRP A 111 -10.64 -9.13 -4.02
C TRP A 111 -9.19 -9.37 -4.42
N GLN A 112 -8.91 -10.54 -4.92
CA GLN A 112 -7.62 -10.87 -5.47
C GLN A 112 -7.78 -11.22 -6.93
N LYS A 113 -7.09 -10.47 -7.80
CA LYS A 113 -7.05 -10.73 -9.23
C LYS A 113 -5.62 -10.88 -9.66
N GLU A 114 -5.25 -12.11 -10.10
CA GLU A 114 -3.86 -12.46 -10.38
C GLU A 114 -2.99 -12.25 -9.14
N ASN A 115 -2.04 -11.31 -9.20
CA ASN A 115 -1.17 -10.96 -8.07
C ASN A 115 -1.54 -9.65 -7.38
N ASP A 116 -2.59 -8.99 -7.87
CA ASP A 116 -3.03 -7.73 -7.30
C ASP A 116 -4.08 -7.98 -6.22
N LEU A 117 -3.96 -7.25 -5.14
CA LEU A 117 -4.86 -7.32 -3.99
C LEU A 117 -5.57 -5.99 -3.82
N PHE A 118 -6.89 -6.05 -3.77
CA PHE A 118 -7.74 -4.92 -3.48
C PHE A 118 -8.46 -5.13 -2.15
N VAL A 119 -8.33 -4.19 -1.21
CA VAL A 119 -8.96 -4.28 0.12
C VAL A 119 -9.74 -3.01 0.38
N VAL A 120 -10.97 -3.16 0.85
CA VAL A 120 -11.80 -2.07 1.32
C VAL A 120 -12.06 -2.24 2.81
N PHE A 121 -11.54 -1.33 3.62
CA PHE A 121 -11.82 -1.27 5.04
C PHE A 121 -13.07 -0.45 5.28
N LYS A 122 -14.02 -1.00 6.01
CA LYS A 122 -15.19 -0.30 6.49
C LYS A 122 -14.94 0.17 7.90
N ARG A 123 -15.05 1.46 8.14
CA ARG A 123 -14.83 2.10 9.44
C ARG A 123 -15.96 3.05 9.76
N ARG A 124 -15.94 3.59 10.97
CA ARG A 124 -16.73 4.73 11.37
C ARG A 124 -15.80 5.88 11.73
N ASP A 125 -16.18 7.08 11.33
CA ASP A 125 -15.45 8.28 11.70
C ASP A 125 -15.81 8.70 13.14
N ARG A 126 -15.24 9.82 13.59
CA ARG A 126 -15.49 10.36 14.94
C ARG A 126 -16.95 10.79 15.20
N PHE A 127 -17.75 10.92 14.15
CA PHE A 127 -19.17 11.25 14.21
C PHE A 127 -20.07 10.03 14.03
N ASP A 128 -19.49 8.82 14.03
CA ASP A 128 -20.18 7.55 13.79
C ASP A 128 -20.73 7.39 12.35
N ASP A 129 -20.27 8.21 11.42
CA ASP A 129 -20.61 8.08 10.01
C ASP A 129 -19.72 7.02 9.33
N PRO A 130 -20.28 6.23 8.39
CA PRO A 130 -19.48 5.28 7.62
C PRO A 130 -18.38 5.95 6.83
N GLU A 131 -17.21 5.35 6.88
CA GLU A 131 -15.99 5.78 6.19
C GLU A 131 -15.33 4.56 5.57
N PHE A 132 -14.75 4.72 4.38
CA PHE A 132 -14.10 3.63 3.66
C PHE A 132 -12.64 3.97 3.37
N LEU A 133 -11.79 2.98 3.53
CA LEU A 133 -10.39 3.05 3.10
C LEU A 133 -10.17 1.99 2.03
N PHE A 134 -9.90 2.43 0.80
CA PHE A 134 -9.56 1.56 -0.32
C PHE A 134 -8.04 1.45 -0.41
N MET A 135 -7.53 0.22 -0.42
CA MET A 135 -6.12 -0.07 -0.61
C MET A 135 -5.96 -1.01 -1.80
N ILE A 136 -5.12 -0.63 -2.75
CA ILE A 136 -4.79 -1.49 -3.90
C ILE A 136 -3.29 -1.76 -3.86
N TYR A 137 -2.91 -3.03 -3.78
CA TYR A 137 -1.53 -3.48 -3.75
C TYR A 137 -1.18 -4.16 -5.06
N PHE A 138 -0.25 -3.59 -5.79
CA PHE A 138 0.27 -4.18 -7.03
C PHE A 138 1.50 -5.03 -6.68
N SER A 139 1.26 -6.23 -6.16
CA SER A 139 2.26 -7.05 -5.48
C SER A 139 3.46 -7.38 -6.36
N GLN A 140 3.25 -7.70 -7.63
CA GLN A 140 4.38 -7.96 -8.55
C GLN A 140 5.26 -6.75 -8.77
N ASN A 141 4.67 -5.57 -8.89
CA ASN A 141 5.42 -4.34 -9.08
C ASN A 141 6.22 -3.98 -7.81
N ILE A 142 5.64 -4.22 -6.63
CA ILE A 142 6.35 -4.04 -5.36
C ILE A 142 7.52 -5.02 -5.25
N ARG A 143 7.32 -6.29 -5.57
CA ARG A 143 8.39 -7.29 -5.57
C ARG A 143 9.50 -6.93 -6.55
N ALA A 144 9.16 -6.41 -7.72
CA ALA A 144 10.14 -5.95 -8.71
C ALA A 144 10.97 -4.78 -8.18
N LEU A 145 10.36 -3.83 -7.47
CA LEU A 145 11.08 -2.74 -6.81
C LEU A 145 12.06 -3.26 -5.76
N VAL A 146 11.60 -4.13 -4.87
CA VAL A 146 12.43 -4.74 -3.81
C VAL A 146 13.61 -5.48 -4.42
N ALA A 147 13.38 -6.30 -5.44
CA ALA A 147 14.41 -7.08 -6.13
C ALA A 147 15.46 -6.17 -6.78
N ALA A 148 15.03 -5.11 -7.48
CA ALA A 148 15.92 -4.17 -8.13
C ALA A 148 16.80 -3.41 -7.12
N GLU A 149 16.22 -2.96 -6.02
CA GLU A 149 16.99 -2.27 -4.97
C GLU A 149 17.94 -3.19 -4.22
N THR A 150 17.56 -4.43 -3.96
CA THR A 150 18.43 -5.45 -3.37
C THR A 150 19.64 -5.71 -4.26
N GLN A 151 19.42 -5.84 -5.55
CA GLN A 151 20.50 -6.01 -6.53
C GLN A 151 21.42 -4.81 -6.58
N GLN A 152 20.90 -3.59 -6.57
CA GLN A 152 21.71 -2.36 -6.53
C GLN A 152 22.59 -2.28 -5.29
N ARG A 153 22.06 -2.64 -4.11
CA ARG A 153 22.83 -2.68 -2.88
C ARG A 153 23.96 -3.70 -2.95
N ALA A 154 23.68 -4.89 -3.45
CA ALA A 154 24.70 -5.93 -3.63
C ALA A 154 25.83 -5.48 -4.58
N GLN A 155 25.49 -4.79 -5.66
CA GLN A 155 26.49 -4.22 -6.60
C GLN A 155 27.35 -3.13 -5.94
N ARG A 156 26.73 -2.23 -5.15
CA ARG A 156 27.46 -1.20 -4.41
C ARG A 156 28.41 -1.79 -3.37
N ASP A 157 27.96 -2.79 -2.62
CA ASP A 157 28.80 -3.47 -1.62
C ASP A 157 29.95 -4.21 -2.28
N SER A 158 29.74 -4.88 -3.41
CA SER A 158 30.78 -5.53 -4.20
C SER A 158 31.80 -4.51 -4.72
N ALA A 159 31.37 -3.37 -5.24
CA ALA A 159 32.24 -2.29 -5.69
C ALA A 159 33.08 -1.70 -4.55
N ARG A 160 32.49 -1.51 -3.38
CA ARG A 160 33.22 -1.05 -2.17
C ARG A 160 34.28 -2.04 -1.73
N LYS A 161 33.97 -3.32 -1.71
CA LYS A 161 34.95 -4.38 -1.38
C LYS A 161 36.11 -4.40 -2.36
N LYS A 162 35.85 -4.32 -3.68
CA LYS A 162 36.89 -4.24 -4.71
C LYS A 162 37.74 -3.00 -4.57
N ALA A 163 37.17 -1.83 -4.31
CA ALA A 163 37.88 -0.60 -4.06
C ALA A 163 38.79 -0.71 -2.82
N GLY A 164 38.31 -1.32 -1.72
CA GLY A 164 39.07 -1.61 -0.55
C GLY A 164 40.26 -2.55 -0.79
N GLN A 165 40.09 -3.57 -1.61
CA GLN A 165 41.13 -4.51 -1.99
C GLN A 165 42.24 -3.87 -2.85
N ILE A 166 41.89 -2.93 -3.70
CA ILE A 166 42.86 -2.21 -4.56
C ILE A 166 43.65 -1.18 -3.75
N ALA A 167 43.06 -0.60 -2.68
CA ALA A 167 43.68 0.42 -1.86
C ALA A 167 44.72 -0.16 -0.86
N PHE A 168 44.71 -1.45 -0.60
CA PHE A 168 45.59 -2.18 0.31
C PHE A 168 46.17 -3.41 -0.39
#